data_69f5bdbff6696c53338cea01931e0342
#
_entry.id   69f5bdbff6696c53338cea01931e0342
#
_cell.length_a   1.000
_cell.length_b   1.000
_cell.length_c   1.000
_cell.angle_alpha   90.00
_cell.angle_beta   90.00
_cell.angle_gamma   90.00
#
_symmetry.space_group_name_H-M   'P 1'
#
loop_
_entity.id
_entity.type
_entity.pdbx_description
1 polymer ?
#
loop_
_entity_poly.entity_id
_entity_poly.type
_entity_poly.pdbx_seq_one_letter_code
_entity_poly.pdbx_strand_id
1 'polypeptide(L)'
;ARRMGNEYLAQMMMMENVETLNRYNVKKIVTACPHCFHSLKNEYKQFGGNFEVMHHSQLIEEMIDEERIELKTEGNKHKLTYHDSCYLGRYNNIYESPRNSLMNLSGIDYLEMKRNKSKGFCCGAGGGRMFLEDEEGNKINIERTREAVETGAEKIASACPFCMTMLTDGVKHFEKSEQIEVKDIAEIVLENTN
;
A
#
# COMPACT_ATOMS: atom_id res chain seq x y z
N ALA A 1 -2.13 5.84 17.58
CA ALA A 1 -2.69 6.62 18.69
C ALA A 1 -3.79 7.58 18.22
N ARG A 2 -3.50 8.59 17.35
CA ARG A 2 -4.47 9.61 16.89
C ARG A 2 -5.75 9.01 16.32
N ARG A 3 -5.65 8.03 15.42
CA ARG A 3 -6.83 7.38 14.79
C ARG A 3 -7.63 6.48 15.74
N MET A 4 -7.09 6.21 16.92
CA MET A 4 -7.75 5.48 17.99
C MET A 4 -8.27 6.41 19.10
N GLY A 5 -8.26 7.73 18.87
CA GLY A 5 -8.77 8.75 19.79
C GLY A 5 -7.81 9.21 20.87
N ASN A 6 -6.56 8.73 20.91
CA ASN A 6 -5.57 9.19 21.88
C ASN A 6 -4.64 10.25 21.28
N GLU A 7 -5.12 11.49 21.25
CA GLU A 7 -4.40 12.63 20.68
C GLU A 7 -3.16 13.00 21.48
N TYR A 8 -3.23 12.96 22.81
CA TYR A 8 -2.09 13.28 23.67
C TYR A 8 -0.90 12.35 23.38
N LEU A 9 -1.15 11.04 23.40
CA LEU A 9 -0.10 10.06 23.10
C LEU A 9 0.43 10.24 21.66
N ALA A 10 -0.44 10.55 20.70
CA ALA A 10 -0.03 10.77 19.32
C ALA A 10 0.94 11.96 19.20
N GLN A 11 0.65 13.07 19.86
CA GLN A 11 1.51 14.25 19.86
C GLN A 11 2.86 13.96 20.50
N MET A 12 2.88 13.31 21.66
CA MET A 12 4.13 12.92 22.32
C MET A 12 5.03 12.07 21.42
N MET A 13 4.46 11.04 20.80
CA MET A 13 5.21 10.16 19.87
C MET A 13 5.71 10.92 18.64
N MET A 14 4.91 11.84 18.09
CA MET A 14 5.33 12.64 16.93
C MET A 14 6.46 13.60 17.29
N MET A 15 6.41 14.26 18.44
CA MET A 15 7.47 15.16 18.91
C MET A 15 8.79 14.41 19.11
N GLU A 16 8.76 13.27 19.78
CA GLU A 16 9.94 12.42 20.02
C GLU A 16 10.56 11.94 18.70
N ASN A 17 9.71 11.50 17.76
CA ASN A 17 10.18 11.07 16.43
C ASN A 17 10.79 12.23 15.64
N VAL A 18 10.17 13.42 15.65
CA VAL A 18 10.71 14.61 14.98
C VAL A 18 12.06 15.01 15.56
N GLU A 19 12.18 15.01 16.90
CA GLU A 19 13.46 15.30 17.57
C GLU A 19 14.54 14.29 17.13
N THR A 20 14.19 13.00 17.12
CA THR A 20 15.10 11.93 16.70
C THR A 20 15.55 12.11 15.25
N LEU A 21 14.62 12.32 14.33
CA LEU A 21 14.93 12.51 12.90
C LEU A 21 15.78 13.76 12.66
N ASN A 22 15.49 14.85 13.37
CA ASN A 22 16.27 16.09 13.29
C ASN A 22 17.69 15.91 13.83
N ARG A 23 17.86 15.16 14.95
CA ARG A 23 19.19 14.84 15.52
C ARG A 23 20.06 14.07 14.53
N TYR A 24 19.48 13.20 13.69
CA TYR A 24 20.17 12.49 12.63
C TYR A 24 20.26 13.27 11.31
N ASN A 25 19.84 14.53 11.28
CA ASN A 25 19.83 15.38 10.08
C ASN A 25 19.10 14.72 8.87
N VAL A 26 18.06 13.96 9.14
CA VAL A 26 17.26 13.32 8.08
C VAL A 26 16.62 14.38 7.19
N LYS A 27 16.75 14.24 5.87
CA LYS A 27 16.17 15.15 4.88
C LYS A 27 15.09 14.46 4.06
N LYS A 28 15.37 13.24 3.59
CA LYS A 28 14.47 12.45 2.74
C LYS A 28 14.11 11.15 3.45
N ILE A 29 12.82 10.79 3.40
CA ILE A 29 12.29 9.56 4.00
C ILE A 29 11.50 8.81 2.92
N VAL A 30 11.83 7.53 2.75
CA VAL A 30 11.03 6.61 1.93
C VAL A 30 10.33 5.62 2.85
N THR A 31 9.06 5.37 2.62
CA THR A 31 8.28 4.44 3.43
C THR A 31 7.33 3.60 2.58
N ALA A 32 7.21 2.32 2.91
CA ALA A 32 6.26 1.40 2.29
C ALA A 32 4.85 1.45 2.90
N CYS A 33 4.68 2.17 4.01
CA CYS A 33 3.39 2.27 4.70
C CYS A 33 2.72 3.61 4.40
N PRO A 34 1.55 3.63 3.72
CA PRO A 34 0.81 4.87 3.44
C PRO A 34 0.37 5.65 4.68
N HIS A 35 0.15 4.97 5.82
CA HIS A 35 -0.15 5.64 7.09
C HIS A 35 1.06 6.41 7.61
N CYS A 36 2.25 5.77 7.59
CA CYS A 36 3.51 6.43 7.94
C CYS A 36 3.81 7.58 6.98
N PHE A 37 3.64 7.36 5.66
CA PHE A 37 3.77 8.38 4.65
C PHE A 37 2.91 9.61 4.95
N HIS A 38 1.62 9.40 5.22
CA HIS A 38 0.69 10.48 5.54
C HIS A 38 1.11 11.25 6.81
N SER A 39 1.42 10.54 7.89
CA SER A 39 1.80 11.16 9.16
C SER A 39 3.11 11.95 9.04
N LEU A 40 4.14 11.37 8.45
CA LEU A 40 5.44 12.00 8.25
C LEU A 40 5.34 13.24 7.34
N LYS A 41 4.58 13.13 6.24
CA LYS A 41 4.45 14.20 5.24
C LYS A 41 3.55 15.35 5.70
N ASN A 42 2.43 15.02 6.35
CA ASN A 42 1.35 15.99 6.59
C ASN A 42 1.22 16.38 8.07
N GLU A 43 1.38 15.43 9.00
CA GLU A 43 1.11 15.68 10.42
C GLU A 43 2.36 16.13 11.19
N TYR A 44 3.55 15.61 10.88
CA TYR A 44 4.80 15.94 11.57
C TYR A 44 5.22 17.41 11.41
N LYS A 45 4.75 18.09 10.37
CA LYS A 45 4.98 19.53 10.15
C LYS A 45 4.51 20.39 11.33
N GLN A 46 3.45 19.97 12.02
CA GLN A 46 2.91 20.65 13.20
C GLN A 46 3.91 20.68 14.37
N PHE A 47 4.89 19.77 14.36
CA PHE A 47 5.90 19.62 15.40
C PHE A 47 7.32 19.94 14.91
N GLY A 48 7.45 20.68 13.80
CA GLY A 48 8.74 21.08 13.24
C GLY A 48 9.43 20.01 12.39
N GLY A 49 8.74 18.92 12.05
CA GLY A 49 9.24 17.88 11.15
C GLY A 49 9.04 18.23 9.68
N ASN A 50 10.04 18.88 9.08
CA ASN A 50 10.03 19.27 7.67
C ASN A 50 10.91 18.33 6.84
N PHE A 51 10.36 17.17 6.48
CA PHE A 51 11.04 16.13 5.71
C PHE A 51 10.46 16.06 4.29
N GLU A 52 11.32 15.74 3.32
CA GLU A 52 10.88 15.26 2.02
C GLU A 52 10.44 13.79 2.21
N VAL A 53 9.15 13.53 2.08
CA VAL A 53 8.62 12.18 2.30
C VAL A 53 8.07 11.63 1.00
N MET A 54 8.52 10.45 0.64
CA MET A 54 8.14 9.72 -0.56
C MET A 54 7.60 8.34 -0.18
N HIS A 55 6.52 7.93 -0.82
CA HIS A 55 6.06 6.55 -0.72
C HIS A 55 6.91 5.66 -1.64
N HIS A 56 7.19 4.42 -1.24
CA HIS A 56 8.07 3.53 -2.02
C HIS A 56 7.57 3.31 -3.45
N SER A 57 6.25 3.33 -3.71
CA SER A 57 5.70 3.23 -5.06
C SER A 57 6.15 4.38 -5.98
N GLN A 58 6.30 5.59 -5.43
CA GLN A 58 6.78 6.75 -6.19
C GLN A 58 8.27 6.62 -6.50
N LEU A 59 9.05 6.12 -5.53
CA LEU A 59 10.47 5.86 -5.74
C LEU A 59 10.70 4.76 -6.79
N ILE A 60 9.89 3.69 -6.75
CA ILE A 60 9.98 2.60 -7.74
C ILE A 60 9.65 3.12 -9.13
N GLU A 61 8.58 3.90 -9.30
CA GLU A 61 8.23 4.55 -10.55
C GLU A 61 9.39 5.43 -11.07
N GLU A 62 9.93 6.32 -10.22
CA GLU A 62 11.09 7.18 -10.54
C GLU A 62 12.29 6.35 -10.99
N MET A 63 12.61 5.25 -10.27
CA MET A 63 13.74 4.38 -10.62
C MET A 63 13.54 3.60 -11.92
N ILE A 64 12.31 3.25 -12.27
CA ILE A 64 11.98 2.63 -13.56
C ILE A 64 12.10 3.66 -14.68
N ASP A 65 11.53 4.85 -14.50
CA ASP A 65 11.55 5.92 -15.51
C ASP A 65 12.96 6.45 -15.79
N GLU A 66 13.83 6.45 -14.77
CA GLU A 66 15.25 6.81 -14.87
C GLU A 66 16.15 5.64 -15.32
N GLU A 67 15.59 4.50 -15.70
CA GLU A 67 16.32 3.28 -16.10
C GLU A 67 17.31 2.78 -15.03
N ARG A 68 17.05 3.07 -13.75
CA ARG A 68 17.86 2.61 -12.60
C ARG A 68 17.49 1.20 -12.14
N ILE A 69 16.34 0.72 -12.58
CA ILE A 69 15.91 -0.67 -12.44
C ILE A 69 15.82 -1.26 -13.84
N GLU A 70 16.58 -2.32 -14.08
CA GLU A 70 16.57 -3.03 -15.34
C GLU A 70 15.46 -4.10 -15.31
N LEU A 71 14.37 -3.80 -16.00
CA LEU A 71 13.22 -4.69 -16.08
C LEU A 71 13.47 -5.79 -17.13
N LYS A 72 12.95 -6.99 -16.87
CA LYS A 72 12.94 -8.08 -17.85
C LYS A 72 12.14 -7.68 -19.07
N THR A 73 12.66 -7.99 -20.25
CA THR A 73 11.98 -7.78 -21.55
C THR A 73 10.95 -8.85 -21.85
N GLU A 74 11.11 -10.04 -21.26
CA GLU A 74 10.19 -11.16 -21.38
C GLU A 74 9.77 -11.65 -20.01
N GLY A 75 8.50 -11.92 -19.81
CA GLY A 75 7.93 -12.42 -18.55
C GLY A 75 6.83 -13.43 -18.81
N ASN A 76 6.61 -14.31 -17.85
CA ASN A 76 5.45 -15.19 -17.87
C ASN A 76 4.18 -14.35 -17.74
N LYS A 77 3.15 -14.68 -18.54
CA LYS A 77 1.87 -13.99 -18.47
C LYS A 77 1.17 -14.29 -17.15
N HIS A 78 0.93 -13.25 -16.36
CA HIS A 78 0.16 -13.33 -15.12
C HIS A 78 -0.92 -12.28 -15.09
N LYS A 79 -2.10 -12.66 -14.64
CA LYS A 79 -3.20 -11.74 -14.35
C LYS A 79 -3.00 -11.10 -12.99
N LEU A 80 -2.93 -9.78 -12.95
CA LEU A 80 -2.67 -9.01 -11.76
C LEU A 80 -3.73 -7.93 -11.55
N THR A 81 -4.21 -7.79 -10.32
CA THR A 81 -5.05 -6.66 -9.91
C THR A 81 -4.38 -5.88 -8.79
N TYR A 82 -4.73 -4.60 -8.65
CA TYR A 82 -4.15 -3.72 -7.62
C TYR A 82 -5.21 -3.21 -6.65
N HIS A 83 -4.90 -3.30 -5.36
CA HIS A 83 -5.71 -2.72 -4.31
C HIS A 83 -5.26 -1.30 -3.97
N ASP A 84 -6.13 -0.32 -4.22
CA ASP A 84 -5.90 1.08 -3.83
C ASP A 84 -5.91 1.24 -2.31
N SER A 85 -4.73 1.48 -1.73
CA SER A 85 -4.59 1.78 -0.31
C SER A 85 -5.19 3.15 -0.01
N CYS A 86 -6.15 3.21 0.93
CA CYS A 86 -6.92 4.42 1.18
C CYS A 86 -6.05 5.63 1.60
N TYR A 87 -5.01 5.41 2.40
CA TYR A 87 -4.09 6.47 2.81
C TYR A 87 -3.15 6.94 1.69
N LEU A 88 -2.88 6.11 0.69
CA LEU A 88 -2.11 6.53 -0.48
C LEU A 88 -2.98 7.31 -1.45
N GLY A 89 -4.10 6.70 -1.87
CA GLY A 89 -4.99 7.28 -2.84
C GLY A 89 -5.88 8.38 -2.25
N ARG A 90 -6.82 8.01 -1.39
CA ARG A 90 -7.88 8.92 -0.92
C ARG A 90 -7.36 10.09 -0.07
N TYR A 91 -6.33 9.88 0.76
CA TYR A 91 -5.76 10.91 1.63
C TYR A 91 -4.62 11.72 0.96
N ASN A 92 -3.91 11.14 -0.01
CA ASN A 92 -2.75 11.79 -0.62
C ASN A 92 -2.82 11.90 -2.14
N ASN A 93 -3.93 11.46 -2.76
CA ASN A 93 -4.20 11.53 -4.21
C ASN A 93 -3.14 10.84 -5.09
N ILE A 94 -2.51 9.77 -4.57
CA ILE A 94 -1.51 8.97 -5.29
C ILE A 94 -2.18 7.69 -5.76
N TYR A 95 -2.55 7.64 -7.03
CA TYR A 95 -3.22 6.50 -7.68
C TYR A 95 -2.40 5.92 -8.82
N GLU A 96 -1.65 6.76 -9.52
CA GLU A 96 -1.00 6.37 -10.78
C GLU A 96 0.37 5.72 -10.54
N SER A 97 1.19 6.22 -9.60
CA SER A 97 2.52 5.64 -9.36
C SER A 97 2.54 4.13 -9.15
N PRO A 98 1.66 3.53 -8.33
CA PRO A 98 1.62 2.08 -8.21
C PRO A 98 1.23 1.39 -9.52
N ARG A 99 0.31 1.98 -10.29
CA ARG A 99 -0.15 1.44 -11.56
C ARG A 99 0.92 1.49 -12.63
N ASN A 100 1.58 2.64 -12.78
CA ASN A 100 2.63 2.84 -13.76
C ASN A 100 3.79 1.85 -13.51
N SER A 101 4.19 1.65 -12.25
CA SER A 101 5.20 0.66 -11.88
C SER A 101 4.81 -0.75 -12.30
N LEU A 102 3.54 -1.15 -12.11
CA LEU A 102 3.05 -2.49 -12.44
C LEU A 102 2.80 -2.69 -13.94
N MET A 103 2.28 -1.66 -14.63
CA MET A 103 1.96 -1.74 -16.07
C MET A 103 3.20 -1.71 -16.97
N ASN A 104 4.34 -1.24 -16.45
CA ASN A 104 5.64 -1.28 -17.15
C ASN A 104 6.29 -2.68 -17.13
N LEU A 105 5.74 -3.63 -16.38
CA LEU A 105 6.30 -4.97 -16.23
C LEU A 105 5.88 -5.87 -17.41
N SER A 106 6.83 -6.58 -18.00
CA SER A 106 6.58 -7.53 -19.08
C SER A 106 5.75 -8.72 -18.60
N GLY A 107 4.77 -9.14 -19.42
CA GLY A 107 3.93 -10.31 -19.12
C GLY A 107 2.82 -10.07 -18.09
N ILE A 108 2.62 -8.84 -17.63
CA ILE A 108 1.51 -8.51 -16.73
C ILE A 108 0.25 -8.16 -17.51
N ASP A 109 -0.81 -8.95 -17.29
CA ASP A 109 -2.19 -8.63 -17.72
C ASP A 109 -2.90 -7.93 -16.56
N TYR A 110 -2.89 -6.58 -16.58
CA TYR A 110 -3.38 -5.74 -15.50
C TYR A 110 -4.90 -5.60 -15.55
N LEU A 111 -5.57 -5.98 -14.47
CA LEU A 111 -7.03 -5.99 -14.32
C LEU A 111 -7.47 -5.04 -13.20
N GLU A 112 -8.31 -4.05 -13.52
CA GLU A 112 -8.87 -3.17 -12.50
C GLU A 112 -10.04 -3.83 -11.76
N MET A 113 -10.06 -3.65 -10.44
CA MET A 113 -11.26 -3.98 -9.66
C MET A 113 -12.40 -3.00 -9.99
N LYS A 114 -13.65 -3.43 -9.83
CA LYS A 114 -14.82 -2.59 -10.08
C LYS A 114 -14.79 -1.28 -9.30
N ARG A 115 -14.43 -1.33 -8.01
CA ARG A 115 -14.23 -0.16 -7.14
C ARG A 115 -12.74 0.14 -7.04
N ASN A 116 -12.25 1.08 -7.85
CA ASN A 116 -10.84 1.46 -7.91
C ASN A 116 -10.64 2.97 -7.74
N LYS A 117 -9.41 3.40 -7.60
CA LYS A 117 -8.98 4.81 -7.45
C LYS A 117 -9.79 5.51 -6.34
N SER A 118 -10.41 6.66 -6.67
CA SER A 118 -11.20 7.44 -5.69
C SER A 118 -12.44 6.70 -5.16
N LYS A 119 -12.95 5.73 -5.91
CA LYS A 119 -14.07 4.86 -5.51
C LYS A 119 -13.61 3.55 -4.86
N GLY A 120 -12.29 3.38 -4.65
CA GLY A 120 -11.71 2.18 -4.07
C GLY A 120 -12.35 1.79 -2.73
N PHE A 121 -12.61 0.50 -2.53
CA PHE A 121 -13.15 -0.01 -1.27
C PHE A 121 -12.03 -0.31 -0.28
N CYS A 122 -12.27 -0.07 1.01
CA CYS A 122 -11.26 -0.23 2.06
C CYS A 122 -10.90 -1.71 2.28
N CYS A 123 -9.66 -1.98 2.69
CA CYS A 123 -9.25 -3.32 3.16
C CYS A 123 -9.78 -3.67 4.56
N GLY A 124 -10.27 -2.69 5.32
CA GLY A 124 -10.83 -2.89 6.66
C GLY A 124 -9.86 -2.72 7.83
N ALA A 125 -8.56 -2.51 7.60
CA ALA A 125 -7.57 -2.40 8.69
C ALA A 125 -7.60 -1.09 9.47
N GLY A 126 -8.12 -0.02 8.87
CA GLY A 126 -8.02 1.34 9.38
C GLY A 126 -8.66 1.56 10.74
N GLY A 127 -8.13 2.56 11.51
CA GLY A 127 -8.67 2.90 12.83
C GLY A 127 -8.43 1.84 13.90
N GLY A 128 -7.49 0.94 13.70
CA GLY A 128 -7.22 -0.17 14.62
C GLY A 128 -8.16 -1.37 14.48
N ARG A 129 -9.09 -1.34 13.52
CA ARG A 129 -10.09 -2.42 13.35
C ARG A 129 -9.47 -3.79 13.09
N MET A 130 -8.28 -3.85 12.49
CA MET A 130 -7.57 -5.12 12.28
C MET A 130 -7.27 -5.89 13.58
N PHE A 131 -7.30 -5.18 14.73
CA PHE A 131 -7.06 -5.75 16.06
C PHE A 131 -8.36 -6.01 16.84
N LEU A 132 -9.51 -5.69 16.25
CA LEU A 132 -10.82 -5.90 16.85
C LEU A 132 -11.47 -7.14 16.23
N GLU A 133 -12.12 -7.94 17.06
CA GLU A 133 -12.98 -9.02 16.60
C GLU A 133 -14.30 -8.42 16.13
N ASP A 134 -14.65 -8.63 14.86
CA ASP A 134 -15.98 -8.30 14.34
C ASP A 134 -16.93 -9.44 14.74
N GLU A 135 -17.80 -9.19 15.71
CA GLU A 135 -18.69 -10.20 16.27
C GLU A 135 -19.78 -10.67 15.30
N GLU A 136 -20.24 -9.82 14.38
CA GLU A 136 -21.29 -10.18 13.41
C GLU A 136 -21.16 -9.40 12.08
N GLY A 137 -21.50 -10.05 10.96
CA GLY A 137 -21.66 -9.46 9.64
C GLY A 137 -20.53 -9.75 8.63
N ASN A 138 -20.67 -9.18 7.44
CA ASN A 138 -19.68 -9.33 6.38
C ASN A 138 -18.43 -8.51 6.70
N LYS A 139 -17.31 -9.15 6.95
CA LYS A 139 -16.03 -8.50 7.17
C LYS A 139 -15.62 -7.68 5.94
N ILE A 140 -15.16 -6.46 6.16
CA ILE A 140 -14.79 -5.52 5.09
C ILE A 140 -13.69 -6.11 4.18
N ASN A 141 -12.71 -6.79 4.78
CA ASN A 141 -11.63 -7.43 4.02
C ASN A 141 -12.15 -8.57 3.13
N ILE A 142 -13.12 -9.35 3.59
CA ILE A 142 -13.73 -10.42 2.81
C ILE A 142 -14.45 -9.85 1.58
N GLU A 143 -15.24 -8.79 1.77
CA GLU A 143 -15.92 -8.11 0.67
C GLU A 143 -14.93 -7.52 -0.35
N ARG A 144 -13.83 -6.89 0.13
CA ARG A 144 -12.80 -6.36 -0.75
C ARG A 144 -12.05 -7.46 -1.50
N THR A 145 -11.72 -8.55 -0.81
CA THR A 145 -11.04 -9.69 -1.44
C THR A 145 -11.93 -10.40 -2.45
N ARG A 146 -13.25 -10.50 -2.19
CA ARG A 146 -14.20 -11.03 -3.18
C ARG A 146 -14.12 -10.27 -4.49
N GLU A 147 -14.10 -8.93 -4.44
CA GLU A 147 -13.98 -8.09 -5.62
C GLU A 147 -12.66 -8.32 -6.38
N ALA A 148 -11.56 -8.56 -5.66
CA ALA A 148 -10.29 -8.91 -6.26
C ALA A 148 -10.33 -10.31 -6.93
N VAL A 149 -10.92 -11.31 -6.27
CA VAL A 149 -11.11 -12.67 -6.80
C VAL A 149 -11.99 -12.65 -8.06
N GLU A 150 -13.03 -11.83 -8.10
CA GLU A 150 -13.94 -11.69 -9.24
C GLU A 150 -13.25 -11.13 -10.50
N THR A 151 -12.10 -10.47 -10.38
CA THR A 151 -11.31 -10.05 -11.54
C THR A 151 -10.68 -11.23 -12.29
N GLY A 152 -10.55 -12.38 -11.65
CA GLY A 152 -9.81 -13.53 -12.17
C GLY A 152 -8.29 -13.37 -12.10
N ALA A 153 -7.79 -12.43 -11.28
CA ALA A 153 -6.36 -12.23 -11.08
C ALA A 153 -5.72 -13.38 -10.29
N GLU A 154 -4.48 -13.72 -10.65
CA GLU A 154 -3.61 -14.68 -9.97
C GLU A 154 -2.76 -14.00 -8.90
N LYS A 155 -2.55 -12.69 -9.05
CA LYS A 155 -1.83 -11.86 -8.07
C LYS A 155 -2.64 -10.63 -7.69
N ILE A 156 -2.66 -10.32 -6.39
CA ILE A 156 -3.22 -9.08 -5.85
C ILE A 156 -2.08 -8.22 -5.36
N ALA A 157 -1.80 -7.14 -6.06
CA ALA A 157 -0.80 -6.16 -5.67
C ALA A 157 -1.36 -5.19 -4.61
N SER A 158 -0.55 -4.84 -3.66
CA SER A 158 -0.82 -3.77 -2.69
C SER A 158 0.44 -2.96 -2.44
N ALA A 159 0.26 -1.71 -2.03
CA ALA A 159 1.34 -0.82 -1.61
C ALA A 159 1.13 -0.38 -0.15
N CYS A 160 0.71 -1.33 0.71
CA CYS A 160 0.46 -1.09 2.13
C CYS A 160 0.54 -2.42 2.90
N PRO A 161 1.40 -2.53 3.92
CA PRO A 161 1.55 -3.77 4.69
C PRO A 161 0.26 -4.19 5.41
N PHE A 162 -0.53 -3.24 5.90
CA PHE A 162 -1.83 -3.55 6.52
C PHE A 162 -2.84 -4.08 5.51
N CYS A 163 -2.90 -3.49 4.31
CA CYS A 163 -3.77 -4.00 3.25
C CYS A 163 -3.35 -5.40 2.81
N MET A 164 -2.05 -5.68 2.74
CA MET A 164 -1.53 -7.02 2.44
C MET A 164 -2.03 -8.06 3.43
N THR A 165 -1.92 -7.78 4.74
CA THR A 165 -2.42 -8.68 5.80
C THR A 165 -3.92 -8.96 5.61
N MET A 166 -4.72 -7.90 5.44
CA MET A 166 -6.17 -8.03 5.32
C MET A 166 -6.61 -8.79 4.06
N LEU A 167 -5.93 -8.57 2.93
CA LEU A 167 -6.21 -9.27 1.68
C LEU A 167 -5.74 -10.72 1.73
N THR A 168 -4.58 -11.00 2.35
CA THR A 168 -4.10 -12.37 2.57
C THR A 168 -5.08 -13.19 3.40
N ASP A 169 -5.63 -12.60 4.47
CA ASP A 169 -6.65 -13.27 5.28
C ASP A 169 -7.96 -13.47 4.49
N GLY A 170 -8.30 -12.52 3.63
CA GLY A 170 -9.45 -12.67 2.73
C GLY A 170 -9.24 -13.80 1.70
N VAL A 171 -8.05 -13.93 1.12
CA VAL A 171 -7.71 -15.02 0.18
C VAL A 171 -7.79 -16.37 0.88
N LYS A 172 -7.29 -16.48 2.12
CA LYS A 172 -7.43 -17.69 2.95
C LYS A 172 -8.90 -18.05 3.20
N HIS A 173 -9.73 -17.05 3.51
CA HIS A 173 -11.16 -17.24 3.73
C HIS A 173 -11.87 -17.86 2.50
N PHE A 174 -11.43 -17.51 1.29
CA PHE A 174 -11.96 -18.09 0.04
C PHE A 174 -11.27 -19.40 -0.37
N GLU A 175 -10.38 -19.94 0.45
CA GLU A 175 -9.62 -21.17 0.18
C GLU A 175 -8.82 -21.09 -1.15
N LYS A 176 -8.33 -19.89 -1.49
CA LYS A 176 -7.63 -19.61 -2.76
C LYS A 176 -6.12 -19.34 -2.61
N SER A 177 -5.54 -19.67 -1.46
CA SER A 177 -4.12 -19.38 -1.17
C SER A 177 -3.12 -20.07 -2.10
N GLU A 178 -3.53 -21.18 -2.75
CA GLU A 178 -2.71 -21.86 -3.75
C GLU A 178 -2.87 -21.27 -5.17
N GLN A 179 -3.88 -20.43 -5.38
CA GLN A 179 -4.25 -19.87 -6.69
C GLN A 179 -3.95 -18.39 -6.80
N ILE A 180 -3.99 -17.66 -5.67
CA ILE A 180 -3.88 -16.21 -5.63
C ILE A 180 -2.83 -15.80 -4.61
N GLU A 181 -1.81 -15.09 -5.08
CA GLU A 181 -0.78 -14.50 -4.23
C GLU A 181 -1.10 -13.03 -3.93
N VAL A 182 -0.90 -12.61 -2.68
CA VAL A 182 -0.95 -11.19 -2.29
C VAL A 182 0.47 -10.71 -2.07
N LYS A 183 0.91 -9.71 -2.84
CA LYS A 183 2.29 -9.20 -2.82
C LYS A 183 2.35 -7.69 -2.76
N ASP A 184 3.40 -7.18 -2.14
CA ASP A 184 3.75 -5.77 -2.27
C ASP A 184 4.24 -5.47 -3.70
N ILE A 185 4.00 -4.24 -4.16
CA ILE A 185 4.46 -3.82 -5.50
C ILE A 185 5.97 -3.95 -5.65
N ALA A 186 6.74 -3.74 -4.58
CA ALA A 186 8.19 -3.88 -4.60
C ALA A 186 8.62 -5.34 -4.85
N GLU A 187 7.89 -6.31 -4.26
CA GLU A 187 8.14 -7.75 -4.49
C GLU A 187 7.84 -8.12 -5.94
N ILE A 188 6.72 -7.60 -6.49
CA ILE A 188 6.34 -7.86 -7.89
C ILE A 188 7.36 -7.26 -8.86
N VAL A 189 7.81 -6.03 -8.60
CA VAL A 189 8.85 -5.39 -9.43
C VAL A 189 10.14 -6.18 -9.34
N LEU A 190 10.58 -6.59 -8.13
CA LEU A 190 11.79 -7.38 -7.94
C LEU A 190 11.76 -8.73 -8.72
N GLU A 191 10.63 -9.40 -8.75
CA GLU A 191 10.45 -10.63 -9.55
C GLU A 191 10.61 -10.40 -11.06
N ASN A 192 10.46 -9.16 -11.52
CA ASN A 192 10.53 -8.74 -12.91
C ASN A 192 11.80 -7.93 -13.23
N THR A 193 12.82 -7.93 -12.36
CA THR A 193 14.15 -7.37 -12.61
C THR A 193 15.13 -8.47 -13.01
N ASN A 194 16.19 -8.09 -13.79
CA ASN A 194 17.30 -8.98 -14.17
C ASN A 194 18.24 -9.24 -13.01
#